data_dcec3a97d5b2abcafaeb8fc3675c7b3e
#
_entry.id   dcec3a97d5b2abcafaeb8fc3675c7b3e
#
_cell.length_a   1.000
_cell.length_b   1.000
_cell.length_c   1.000
_cell.angle_alpha   90.00
_cell.angle_beta   90.00
_cell.angle_gamma   90.00
#
_symmetry.space_group_name_H-M   'P 1'
#
loop_
_entity.id
_entity.type
_entity.pdbx_description
1 polymer ?
#
loop_
_entity_poly.entity_id
_entity_poly.type
_entity_poly.pdbx_seq_one_letter_code
_entity_poly.pdbx_strand_id
1 'polypeptide(L)'
;MKNMKTLRVKMVGLLATALILFSAFRADKPVITIFMIGDSTMANKKMDGGNPERGWGMVLPGFFSEDIRIDNHAANGRSSKSFISEGRWEKVI
;
A
#
# COMPACT_ATOMS: atom_id res chain seq x y z
N MET A 1 20.67 -16.81 50.60
CA MET A 1 21.07 -16.32 49.26
C MET A 1 20.04 -16.77 48.25
N LYS A 2 19.25 -15.85 47.77
CA LYS A 2 18.34 -16.17 46.70
C LYS A 2 19.10 -16.35 45.42
N ASN A 3 18.74 -17.39 44.76
CA ASN A 3 19.26 -18.04 43.64
C ASN A 3 19.39 -17.08 42.45
N MET A 4 20.59 -16.71 42.09
CA MET A 4 20.88 -15.88 40.91
C MET A 4 20.34 -16.47 39.63
N LYS A 5 20.17 -17.81 39.56
CA LYS A 5 19.55 -18.48 38.40
C LYS A 5 18.08 -18.08 38.21
N THR A 6 17.30 -17.99 39.31
CA THR A 6 15.90 -17.56 39.26
C THR A 6 15.76 -16.12 38.83
N LEU A 7 16.65 -15.23 39.27
CA LEU A 7 16.67 -13.83 38.84
C LEU A 7 16.99 -13.70 37.39
N ARG A 8 17.97 -14.45 36.86
CA ARG A 8 18.32 -14.47 35.45
C ARG A 8 17.18 -14.92 34.56
N VAL A 9 16.46 -15.98 34.96
CA VAL A 9 15.29 -16.49 34.23
C VAL A 9 14.18 -15.45 34.18
N LYS A 10 13.90 -14.75 35.27
CA LYS A 10 12.91 -13.67 35.35
C LYS A 10 13.30 -12.49 34.44
N MET A 11 14.56 -12.11 34.40
CA MET A 11 15.04 -11.04 33.54
C MET A 11 14.95 -11.39 32.05
N VAL A 12 15.29 -12.62 31.67
CA VAL A 12 15.18 -13.10 30.28
C VAL A 12 13.70 -13.12 29.83
N GLY A 13 12.80 -13.59 30.69
CA GLY A 13 11.36 -13.57 30.41
C GLY A 13 10.81 -12.15 30.22
N LEU A 14 11.24 -11.20 31.03
CA LEU A 14 10.84 -9.79 30.93
C LEU A 14 11.33 -9.17 29.61
N LEU A 15 12.58 -9.42 29.22
CA LEU A 15 13.15 -8.96 27.95
C LEU A 15 12.43 -9.55 26.74
N ALA A 16 12.12 -10.86 26.76
CA ALA A 16 11.38 -11.51 25.69
C ALA A 16 9.97 -10.91 25.54
N THR A 17 9.27 -10.65 26.62
CA THR A 17 7.94 -10.01 26.63
C THR A 17 8.03 -8.59 26.05
N ALA A 18 9.02 -7.80 26.43
CA ALA A 18 9.24 -6.44 25.93
C ALA A 18 9.51 -6.44 24.43
N LEU A 19 10.30 -7.39 23.91
CA LEU A 19 10.58 -7.55 22.47
C LEU A 19 9.32 -7.92 21.68
N ILE A 20 8.46 -8.80 22.19
CA ILE A 20 7.20 -9.17 21.56
C ILE A 20 6.26 -7.96 21.49
N LEU A 21 6.11 -7.22 22.58
CA LEU A 21 5.29 -6.00 22.63
C LEU A 21 5.80 -4.93 21.65
N PHE A 22 7.11 -4.74 21.60
CA PHE A 22 7.74 -3.78 20.67
C PHE A 22 7.53 -4.18 19.21
N SER A 23 7.59 -5.46 18.89
CA SER A 23 7.32 -5.98 17.54
C SER A 23 5.86 -5.77 17.14
N ALA A 24 4.90 -5.95 18.07
CA ALA A 24 3.49 -5.68 17.83
C ALA A 24 3.23 -4.20 17.52
N PHE A 25 3.93 -3.27 18.16
CA PHE A 25 3.84 -1.83 17.86
C PHE A 25 4.43 -1.45 16.51
N ARG A 26 5.33 -2.24 15.94
CA ARG A 26 5.92 -2.00 14.62
C ARG A 26 5.08 -2.53 13.46
N ALA A 27 4.15 -3.44 13.72
CA ALA A 27 3.51 -4.24 12.68
C ALA A 27 2.48 -3.49 11.85
N ASP A 28 1.96 -2.35 12.30
CA ASP A 28 0.81 -1.71 11.66
C ASP A 28 1.07 -0.23 11.35
N LYS A 29 1.89 0.01 10.31
CA LYS A 29 1.82 1.30 9.63
C LYS A 29 0.58 1.31 8.74
N PRO A 30 -0.32 2.31 8.87
CA PRO A 30 -1.46 2.41 7.98
C PRO A 30 -0.97 2.62 6.54
N VAL A 31 -1.48 1.81 5.63
CA VAL A 31 -1.26 2.00 4.19
C VAL A 31 -2.27 3.03 3.69
N ILE A 32 -1.77 4.10 3.09
CA ILE A 32 -2.60 5.11 2.46
C ILE A 32 -2.85 4.67 1.02
N THR A 33 -4.10 4.56 0.62
CA THR A 33 -4.46 4.25 -0.77
C THR A 33 -4.87 5.53 -1.48
N ILE A 34 -4.21 5.81 -2.60
CA ILE A 34 -4.55 6.91 -3.50
C ILE A 34 -5.30 6.32 -4.69
N PHE A 35 -6.58 6.62 -4.81
CA PHE A 35 -7.38 6.26 -5.97
C PHE A 35 -7.22 7.29 -7.06
N MET A 36 -7.00 6.83 -8.29
CA MET A 36 -6.80 7.69 -9.43
C MET A 36 -7.89 7.42 -10.47
N ILE A 37 -8.49 8.48 -10.96
CA ILE A 37 -9.45 8.45 -12.06
C ILE A 37 -8.97 9.36 -13.17
N GLY A 38 -9.16 8.97 -14.40
CA GLY A 38 -8.70 9.74 -15.56
C GLY A 38 -8.90 8.99 -16.87
N ASP A 39 -8.31 9.52 -17.92
CA ASP A 39 -8.38 8.98 -19.27
C ASP A 39 -7.12 8.19 -19.67
N SER A 40 -6.92 8.07 -20.99
CA SER A 40 -5.82 7.31 -21.57
C SER A 40 -4.42 7.81 -21.21
N THR A 41 -4.26 9.09 -20.87
CA THR A 41 -2.95 9.62 -20.49
C THR A 41 -2.49 9.11 -19.13
N MET A 42 -3.42 8.76 -18.27
CA MET A 42 -3.17 8.25 -16.92
C MET A 42 -3.26 6.73 -16.86
N ALA A 43 -4.11 6.09 -17.67
CA ALA A 43 -4.48 4.69 -17.56
C ALA A 43 -3.28 3.73 -17.71
N ASN A 44 -3.37 2.61 -17.02
CA ASN A 44 -2.45 1.50 -17.21
C ASN A 44 -2.53 0.96 -18.63
N LYS A 45 -1.38 0.67 -19.22
CA LYS A 45 -1.28 0.08 -20.55
C LYS A 45 -0.82 -1.36 -20.47
N LYS A 46 -1.25 -2.17 -21.43
CA LYS A 46 -0.71 -3.52 -21.59
C LYS A 46 0.75 -3.46 -21.99
N MET A 47 1.58 -4.25 -21.35
CA MET A 47 3.02 -4.28 -21.57
C MET A 47 3.46 -5.33 -22.58
N ASP A 48 2.53 -6.17 -23.04
CA ASP A 48 2.78 -7.23 -23.98
C ASP A 48 2.95 -6.73 -25.42
N GLY A 49 3.55 -7.54 -26.28
CA GLY A 49 3.71 -7.25 -27.70
C GLY A 49 4.58 -6.05 -28.03
N GLY A 50 5.49 -5.64 -27.13
CA GLY A 50 6.38 -4.51 -27.35
C GLY A 50 5.69 -3.16 -27.35
N ASN A 51 4.52 -3.04 -26.75
CA ASN A 51 3.78 -1.77 -26.67
C ASN A 51 4.60 -0.68 -25.95
N PRO A 52 4.95 0.42 -26.64
CA PRO A 52 5.72 1.50 -26.02
C PRO A 52 4.89 2.46 -25.17
N GLU A 53 3.55 2.35 -25.26
CA GLU A 53 2.66 3.26 -24.54
C GLU A 53 2.78 3.10 -23.04
N ARG A 54 2.80 4.24 -22.34
CA ARG A 54 2.77 4.30 -20.87
C ARG A 54 1.80 5.38 -20.43
N GLY A 55 0.89 5.02 -19.54
CA GLY A 55 0.13 6.00 -18.79
C GLY A 55 0.94 6.50 -17.61
N TRP A 56 0.88 7.78 -17.29
CA TRP A 56 1.65 8.31 -16.18
C TRP A 56 1.23 7.71 -14.82
N GLY A 57 -0.01 7.26 -14.71
CA GLY A 57 -0.49 6.55 -13.52
C GLY A 57 0.20 5.21 -13.27
N MET A 58 0.75 4.58 -14.31
CA MET A 58 1.55 3.35 -14.17
C MET A 58 2.91 3.62 -13.51
N VAL A 59 3.45 4.80 -13.76
CA VAL A 59 4.81 5.19 -13.33
C VAL A 59 4.79 5.80 -11.94
N LEU A 60 3.67 6.38 -11.54
CA LEU A 60 3.51 7.09 -10.27
C LEU A 60 3.88 6.26 -9.03
N PRO A 61 3.56 4.95 -8.94
CA PRO A 61 3.94 4.15 -7.78
C PRO A 61 5.43 4.16 -7.45
N GLY A 62 6.28 4.32 -8.46
CA GLY A 62 7.73 4.37 -8.29
C GLY A 62 8.25 5.58 -7.53
N PHE A 63 7.42 6.60 -7.31
CA PHE A 63 7.76 7.82 -6.58
C PHE A 63 7.37 7.78 -5.10
N PHE A 64 6.70 6.72 -4.66
CA PHE A 64 6.22 6.57 -3.28
C PHE A 64 6.85 5.37 -2.60
N SER A 65 6.87 5.40 -1.28
CA SER A 65 7.29 4.28 -0.45
C SER A 65 6.18 3.23 -0.27
N GLU A 66 6.49 2.12 0.39
CA GLU A 66 5.58 0.97 0.55
C GLU A 66 4.29 1.27 1.34
N ASP A 67 4.28 2.36 2.09
CA ASP A 67 3.11 2.83 2.85
C ASP A 67 2.08 3.58 2.00
N ILE A 68 2.41 3.84 0.72
CA ILE A 68 1.49 4.46 -0.24
C ILE A 68 1.16 3.45 -1.34
N ARG A 69 -0.12 3.15 -1.46
CA ARG A 69 -0.65 2.30 -2.53
C ARG A 69 -1.35 3.18 -3.55
N ILE A 70 -1.01 3.00 -4.82
CA ILE A 70 -1.70 3.64 -5.94
C ILE A 70 -2.69 2.65 -6.55
N ASP A 71 -3.96 3.01 -6.55
CA ASP A 71 -5.04 2.26 -7.19
C ASP A 71 -5.55 3.05 -8.39
N ASN A 72 -5.04 2.69 -9.58
CA ASN A 72 -5.29 3.42 -10.81
C ASN A 72 -6.53 2.88 -11.53
N HIS A 73 -7.63 3.59 -11.41
CA HIS A 73 -8.89 3.32 -12.10
C HIS A 73 -9.06 4.07 -13.41
N ALA A 74 -8.05 4.82 -13.86
CA ALA A 74 -8.09 5.51 -15.13
C ALA A 74 -8.35 4.55 -16.29
N ALA A 75 -9.13 4.98 -17.27
CA ALA A 75 -9.52 4.15 -18.40
C ALA A 75 -9.49 4.96 -19.70
N ASN A 76 -9.01 4.30 -20.76
CA ASN A 76 -8.91 4.92 -22.09
C ASN A 76 -10.28 5.47 -22.54
N GLY A 77 -10.29 6.70 -23.09
CA GLY A 77 -11.47 7.30 -23.66
C GLY A 77 -12.54 7.74 -22.66
N ARG A 78 -12.24 7.74 -21.35
CA ARG A 78 -13.22 8.12 -20.32
C ARG A 78 -13.10 9.58 -19.94
N SER A 79 -14.27 10.17 -19.68
CA SER A 79 -14.44 11.51 -19.12
C SER A 79 -15.01 11.42 -17.72
N SER A 80 -15.09 12.53 -17.00
CA SER A 80 -15.77 12.58 -15.71
C SER A 80 -17.24 12.10 -15.81
N LYS A 81 -17.91 12.48 -16.89
CA LYS A 81 -19.29 12.05 -17.16
C LYS A 81 -19.39 10.53 -17.35
N SER A 82 -18.51 9.93 -18.15
CA SER A 82 -18.54 8.48 -18.40
C SER A 82 -18.14 7.69 -17.16
N PHE A 83 -17.26 8.20 -16.32
CA PHE A 83 -16.96 7.58 -15.03
C PHE A 83 -18.21 7.43 -14.15
N ILE A 84 -19.04 8.47 -14.12
CA ILE A 84 -20.30 8.46 -13.37
C ILE A 84 -21.31 7.53 -14.04
N SER A 85 -21.57 7.70 -15.33
CA SER A 85 -22.60 6.95 -16.07
C SER A 85 -22.30 5.44 -16.18
N GLU A 86 -21.04 5.04 -16.18
CA GLU A 86 -20.61 3.64 -16.23
C GLU A 86 -20.46 2.99 -14.86
N GLY A 87 -20.77 3.68 -13.76
CA GLY A 87 -20.63 3.16 -12.41
C GLY A 87 -19.18 3.02 -11.94
N ARG A 88 -18.24 3.67 -12.60
CA ARG A 88 -16.81 3.61 -12.24
C ARG A 88 -16.48 4.44 -11.01
N TRP A 89 -17.25 5.49 -10.79
CA TRP A 89 -17.11 6.38 -9.64
C TRP A 89 -17.35 5.65 -8.31
N GLU A 90 -18.36 4.80 -8.25
CA GLU A 90 -18.72 4.03 -7.05
C GLU A 90 -17.61 3.07 -6.60
N LYS A 91 -16.66 2.76 -7.47
CA LYS A 91 -15.53 1.87 -7.13
C LYS A 91 -14.39 2.59 -6.41
N VAL A 92 -14.42 3.91 -6.36
CA VAL A 92 -13.35 4.74 -5.78
C VAL A 92 -13.79 5.56 -4.57
N ILE A 93 -15.07 5.59 -4.25
CA ILE A 93 -15.61 6.31 -3.08
C ILE A 93 -15.91 5.39 -1.92
#